data_acaf62063cd7fe7774ec9c2fe1beb7ef
#
_entry.id   acaf62063cd7fe7774ec9c2fe1beb7ef
#
_cell.length_a   1.000
_cell.length_b   1.000
_cell.length_c   1.000
_cell.angle_alpha   90.00
_cell.angle_beta   90.00
_cell.angle_gamma   90.00
#
_symmetry.space_group_name_H-M   'P 1'
#
loop_
_entity.id
_entity.type
_entity.pdbx_description
1 polymer ?
#
loop_
_entity_poly.entity_id
_entity_poly.type
_entity_poly.pdbx_seq_one_letter_code
_entity_poly.pdbx_strand_id
1 'polypeptide(L)'
;EIVTQSAIGSAWVVRMVAVAIALVAALALGRSPHLARYWLLASTAVAIATLVWTGHAGATEGWTGTLHRLSDIVHMLAAAVWIGGIAAFAWLLFQPMAHQSDAQIRIAHRALEQFSRVGTLAVGLIVLTGLINSLSLMGLPHPDTLFASRYGKLLLIKLGLFAAMLVLASANCWRLTPTLGAAIEQDDLAHALRGLRQSLVLESSAALTILALVAWLGTLELAIAKG
;
A
#
# COMPACT_ATOMS: atom_id res chain seq x y z
N GLU A 1 -5.15 10.40 -31.92
CA GLU A 1 -6.36 11.16 -31.49
C GLU A 1 -7.05 10.53 -30.27
N ILE A 2 -7.23 9.20 -30.19
CA ILE A 2 -7.90 8.51 -29.05
C ILE A 2 -7.16 8.75 -27.72
N VAL A 3 -5.83 8.82 -27.72
CA VAL A 3 -5.00 8.99 -26.51
C VAL A 3 -5.14 10.39 -25.90
N THR A 4 -5.40 11.42 -26.70
CA THR A 4 -5.45 12.82 -26.21
C THR A 4 -6.86 13.34 -25.97
N GLN A 5 -7.89 12.64 -26.46
CA GLN A 5 -9.30 13.07 -26.37
C GLN A 5 -10.08 12.33 -25.27
N SER A 6 -9.53 11.29 -24.66
CA SER A 6 -10.19 10.56 -23.57
C SER A 6 -9.55 10.87 -22.21
N ALA A 7 -10.36 10.86 -21.14
CA ALA A 7 -9.87 11.01 -19.76
C ALA A 7 -8.84 9.92 -19.38
N ILE A 8 -8.99 8.72 -19.91
CA ILE A 8 -8.08 7.60 -19.70
C ILE A 8 -6.75 7.87 -20.42
N GLY A 9 -6.79 8.37 -21.65
CA GLY A 9 -5.58 8.67 -22.42
C GLY A 9 -4.77 9.82 -21.81
N SER A 10 -5.43 10.90 -21.40
CA SER A 10 -4.76 12.01 -20.70
C SER A 10 -4.17 11.56 -19.36
N ALA A 11 -4.87 10.75 -18.57
CA ALA A 11 -4.35 10.17 -17.35
C ALA A 11 -3.13 9.26 -17.60
N TRP A 12 -3.13 8.50 -18.70
CA TRP A 12 -1.99 7.68 -19.09
C TRP A 12 -0.75 8.53 -19.43
N VAL A 13 -0.92 9.62 -20.19
CA VAL A 13 0.19 10.54 -20.53
C VAL A 13 0.75 11.18 -19.24
N VAL A 14 -0.11 11.70 -18.35
CA VAL A 14 0.31 12.27 -17.06
C VAL A 14 1.08 11.23 -16.23
N ARG A 15 0.64 9.99 -16.23
CA ARG A 15 1.33 8.88 -15.53
C ARG A 15 2.73 8.64 -16.10
N MET A 16 2.87 8.56 -17.41
CA MET A 16 4.18 8.35 -18.06
C MET A 16 5.15 9.49 -17.76
N VAL A 17 4.69 10.75 -17.82
CA VAL A 17 5.50 11.91 -17.44
C VAL A 17 5.89 11.86 -15.97
N ALA A 18 4.94 11.54 -15.08
CA ALA A 18 5.21 11.42 -13.66
C ALA A 18 6.24 10.30 -13.34
N VAL A 19 6.12 9.14 -14.00
CA VAL A 19 7.10 8.05 -13.85
C VAL A 19 8.48 8.46 -14.38
N ALA A 20 8.56 9.18 -15.51
CA ALA A 20 9.82 9.68 -16.02
C ALA A 20 10.48 10.68 -15.04
N ILE A 21 9.70 11.60 -14.47
CA ILE A 21 10.18 12.52 -13.43
C ILE A 21 10.66 11.75 -12.20
N ALA A 22 9.91 10.74 -11.74
CA ALA A 22 10.29 9.89 -10.61
C ALA A 22 11.64 9.19 -10.86
N LEU A 23 11.84 8.65 -12.07
CA LEU A 23 13.09 8.00 -12.45
C LEU A 23 14.26 8.97 -12.43
N VAL A 24 14.11 10.16 -13.04
CA VAL A 24 15.13 11.21 -13.02
C VAL A 24 15.44 11.66 -11.60
N ALA A 25 14.40 11.84 -10.76
CA ALA A 25 14.58 12.20 -9.36
C ALA A 25 15.31 11.10 -8.57
N ALA A 26 15.00 9.84 -8.82
CA ALA A 26 15.71 8.71 -8.19
C ALA A 26 17.21 8.69 -8.56
N LEU A 27 17.54 8.93 -9.82
CA LEU A 27 18.94 9.04 -10.28
C LEU A 27 19.67 10.26 -9.71
N ALA A 28 18.93 11.33 -9.39
CA ALA A 28 19.48 12.56 -8.82
C ALA A 28 19.67 12.51 -7.28
N LEU A 29 19.22 11.44 -6.59
CA LEU A 29 19.29 11.33 -5.12
C LEU A 29 20.72 11.51 -4.57
N GLY A 30 21.74 11.04 -5.31
CA GLY A 30 23.14 11.19 -4.90
C GLY A 30 23.68 12.62 -5.03
N ARG A 31 23.09 13.47 -5.87
CA ARG A 31 23.55 14.84 -6.16
C ARG A 31 22.80 15.89 -5.36
N SER A 32 21.49 15.74 -5.22
CA SER A 32 20.60 16.73 -4.61
C SER A 32 19.52 16.02 -3.77
N PRO A 33 19.88 15.43 -2.60
CA PRO A 33 19.01 14.49 -1.90
C PRO A 33 17.68 15.12 -1.44
N HIS A 34 17.65 16.37 -1.00
CA HIS A 34 16.41 17.00 -0.54
C HIS A 34 15.45 17.24 -1.69
N LEU A 35 15.90 17.94 -2.73
CA LEU A 35 15.06 18.26 -3.89
C LEU A 35 14.61 17.00 -4.62
N ALA A 36 15.51 16.05 -4.83
CA ALA A 36 15.21 14.78 -5.49
C ALA A 36 14.14 13.97 -4.72
N ARG A 37 14.19 13.93 -3.38
CA ARG A 37 13.16 13.26 -2.57
C ARG A 37 11.77 13.89 -2.75
N TYR A 38 11.66 15.22 -2.75
CA TYR A 38 10.38 15.89 -2.98
C TYR A 38 9.81 15.58 -4.37
N TRP A 39 10.63 15.65 -5.41
CA TRP A 39 10.19 15.31 -6.76
C TRP A 39 9.83 13.84 -6.91
N LEU A 40 10.59 12.94 -6.29
CA LEU A 40 10.30 11.51 -6.29
C LEU A 40 8.95 11.22 -5.61
N LEU A 41 8.70 11.77 -4.42
CA LEU A 41 7.45 11.59 -3.70
C LEU A 41 6.26 12.20 -4.45
N ALA A 42 6.39 13.44 -4.93
CA ALA A 42 5.31 14.11 -5.64
C ALA A 42 4.96 13.39 -6.94
N SER A 43 5.95 13.02 -7.74
CA SER A 43 5.72 12.36 -9.04
C SER A 43 5.17 10.94 -8.86
N THR A 44 5.63 10.17 -7.89
CA THR A 44 5.07 8.84 -7.59
C THR A 44 3.63 8.96 -7.07
N ALA A 45 3.32 9.94 -6.23
CA ALA A 45 1.96 10.19 -5.77
C ALA A 45 1.02 10.55 -6.94
N VAL A 46 1.46 11.40 -7.88
CA VAL A 46 0.71 11.72 -9.11
C VAL A 46 0.51 10.47 -9.96
N ALA A 47 1.56 9.66 -10.17
CA ALA A 47 1.46 8.43 -10.96
C ALA A 47 0.42 7.46 -10.36
N ILE A 48 0.40 7.28 -9.03
CA ILE A 48 -0.58 6.46 -8.33
C ILE A 48 -1.99 7.06 -8.45
N ALA A 49 -2.15 8.36 -8.22
CA ALA A 49 -3.44 9.03 -8.30
C ALA A 49 -4.09 8.90 -9.69
N THR A 50 -3.30 8.87 -10.76
CA THR A 50 -3.84 8.69 -12.13
C THR A 50 -4.44 7.31 -12.38
N LEU A 51 -4.21 6.31 -11.50
CA LEU A 51 -4.80 4.97 -11.64
C LEU A 51 -6.33 4.98 -11.51
N VAL A 52 -6.89 5.95 -10.78
CA VAL A 52 -8.34 6.06 -10.56
C VAL A 52 -9.13 6.15 -11.87
N TRP A 53 -8.56 6.76 -12.92
CA TRP A 53 -9.21 6.87 -14.23
C TRP A 53 -9.24 5.58 -15.04
N THR A 54 -8.49 4.56 -14.64
CA THR A 54 -8.52 3.22 -15.24
C THR A 54 -9.35 2.22 -14.43
N GLY A 55 -9.89 2.64 -13.27
CA GLY A 55 -10.74 1.84 -12.39
C GLY A 55 -12.22 2.27 -12.43
N HIS A 56 -13.05 1.63 -11.60
CA HIS A 56 -14.50 1.88 -11.53
C HIS A 56 -14.87 3.29 -11.09
N ALA A 57 -14.06 3.90 -10.23
CA ALA A 57 -14.27 5.27 -9.77
C ALA A 57 -14.24 6.30 -10.90
N GLY A 58 -13.57 5.98 -12.01
CA GLY A 58 -13.55 6.81 -13.22
C GLY A 58 -14.88 6.84 -13.99
N ALA A 59 -15.71 5.83 -13.84
CA ALA A 59 -17.00 5.69 -14.55
C ALA A 59 -18.18 6.33 -13.82
N THR A 60 -18.03 6.72 -12.55
CA THR A 60 -19.12 7.32 -11.76
C THR A 60 -19.18 8.83 -11.98
N GLU A 61 -20.36 9.36 -12.33
CA GLU A 61 -20.57 10.78 -12.62
C GLU A 61 -21.11 11.56 -11.39
N GLY A 62 -21.04 12.90 -11.47
CA GLY A 62 -21.58 13.81 -10.46
C GLY A 62 -20.75 13.89 -9.17
N TRP A 63 -21.37 14.42 -8.11
CA TRP A 63 -20.71 14.61 -6.81
C TRP A 63 -20.29 13.29 -6.15
N THR A 64 -21.12 12.28 -6.23
CA THR A 64 -20.82 10.94 -5.72
C THR A 64 -19.61 10.32 -6.41
N GLY A 65 -19.49 10.51 -7.73
CA GLY A 65 -18.32 10.09 -8.49
C GLY A 65 -17.05 10.83 -8.09
N THR A 66 -17.15 12.12 -7.78
CA THR A 66 -16.00 12.90 -7.30
C THR A 66 -15.55 12.41 -5.92
N LEU A 67 -16.47 12.17 -4.99
CA LEU A 67 -16.17 11.61 -3.67
C LEU A 67 -15.53 10.22 -3.78
N HIS A 68 -16.07 9.35 -4.63
CA HIS A 68 -15.52 8.02 -4.88
C HIS A 68 -14.09 8.10 -5.44
N ARG A 69 -13.82 8.96 -6.43
CA ARG A 69 -12.46 9.16 -6.98
C ARG A 69 -11.48 9.66 -5.93
N LEU A 70 -11.87 10.65 -5.12
CA LEU A 70 -11.00 11.16 -4.04
C LEU A 70 -10.72 10.09 -2.99
N SER A 71 -11.74 9.34 -2.59
CA SER A 71 -11.60 8.21 -1.66
C SER A 71 -10.65 7.15 -2.20
N ASP A 72 -10.77 6.80 -3.48
CA ASP A 72 -9.92 5.80 -4.13
C ASP A 72 -8.46 6.25 -4.25
N ILE A 73 -8.22 7.54 -4.60
CA ILE A 73 -6.88 8.13 -4.60
C ILE A 73 -6.24 8.04 -3.21
N VAL A 74 -6.96 8.46 -2.16
CA VAL A 74 -6.45 8.42 -0.78
C VAL A 74 -6.19 6.98 -0.36
N HIS A 75 -7.08 6.04 -0.72
CA HIS A 75 -6.91 4.61 -0.46
C HIS A 75 -5.63 4.06 -1.06
N MET A 76 -5.40 4.32 -2.34
CA MET A 76 -4.20 3.85 -3.06
C MET A 76 -2.92 4.47 -2.52
N LEU A 77 -2.92 5.77 -2.19
CA LEU A 77 -1.76 6.44 -1.61
C LEU A 77 -1.44 5.91 -0.20
N ALA A 78 -2.45 5.73 0.65
CA ALA A 78 -2.27 5.15 1.98
C ALA A 78 -1.76 3.71 1.92
N ALA A 79 -2.30 2.90 1.00
CA ALA A 79 -1.83 1.53 0.76
C ALA A 79 -0.38 1.51 0.26
N ALA A 80 0.00 2.43 -0.65
CA ALA A 80 1.36 2.54 -1.15
C ALA A 80 2.35 2.92 -0.04
N VAL A 81 1.99 3.83 0.86
CA VAL A 81 2.81 4.18 2.04
C VAL A 81 2.98 2.97 2.95
N TRP A 82 1.91 2.23 3.24
CA TRP A 82 1.97 1.08 4.14
C TRP A 82 2.78 -0.08 3.54
N ILE A 83 2.49 -0.48 2.31
CA ILE A 83 3.22 -1.56 1.60
C ILE A 83 4.68 -1.15 1.37
N GLY A 84 4.92 0.12 1.01
CA GLY A 84 6.27 0.65 0.85
C GLY A 84 7.08 0.61 2.16
N GLY A 85 6.45 0.88 3.30
CA GLY A 85 7.05 0.72 4.62
C GLY A 85 7.44 -0.73 4.90
N ILE A 86 6.53 -1.69 4.69
CA ILE A 86 6.81 -3.12 4.85
C ILE A 86 7.99 -3.54 3.96
N ALA A 87 8.00 -3.13 2.69
CA ALA A 87 9.08 -3.44 1.76
C ALA A 87 10.43 -2.84 2.19
N ALA A 88 10.43 -1.59 2.67
CA ALA A 88 11.63 -0.93 3.17
C ALA A 88 12.20 -1.63 4.42
N PHE A 89 11.34 -2.03 5.37
CA PHE A 89 11.77 -2.78 6.55
C PHE A 89 12.24 -4.19 6.20
N ALA A 90 11.56 -4.87 5.28
CA ALA A 90 12.02 -6.16 4.77
C ALA A 90 13.41 -6.00 4.16
N TRP A 91 13.61 -5.05 3.26
CA TRP A 91 14.94 -4.75 2.71
C TRP A 91 15.99 -4.54 3.80
N LEU A 92 15.71 -3.69 4.79
CA LEU A 92 16.65 -3.31 5.85
C LEU A 92 17.01 -4.50 6.75
N LEU A 93 16.03 -5.31 7.13
CA LEU A 93 16.21 -6.40 8.09
C LEU A 93 16.70 -7.71 7.45
N PHE A 94 16.54 -7.88 6.13
CA PHE A 94 17.04 -9.07 5.43
C PHE A 94 18.48 -8.90 4.89
N GLN A 95 19.13 -7.77 5.16
CA GLN A 95 20.57 -7.64 4.88
C GLN A 95 21.38 -8.71 5.61
N PRO A 96 22.45 -9.26 5.00
CA PRO A 96 23.31 -10.26 5.65
C PRO A 96 23.85 -9.75 6.99
N MET A 97 23.80 -10.59 8.03
CA MET A 97 24.26 -10.22 9.39
C MET A 97 25.73 -9.74 9.42
N ALA A 98 26.58 -10.26 8.53
CA ALA A 98 27.97 -9.84 8.40
C ALA A 98 28.14 -8.35 7.99
N HIS A 99 27.09 -7.72 7.47
CA HIS A 99 27.07 -6.31 7.06
C HIS A 99 26.18 -5.44 7.96
N GLN A 100 25.50 -6.04 8.95
CA GLN A 100 24.65 -5.29 9.89
C GLN A 100 25.49 -4.85 11.09
N SER A 101 25.91 -3.59 11.07
CA SER A 101 26.48 -2.97 12.27
C SER A 101 25.40 -2.66 13.30
N ASP A 102 25.75 -2.59 14.60
CA ASP A 102 24.84 -2.18 15.67
C ASP A 102 24.17 -0.83 15.37
N ALA A 103 24.88 0.07 14.69
CA ALA A 103 24.35 1.35 14.25
C ALA A 103 23.19 1.18 13.26
N GLN A 104 23.28 0.25 12.31
CA GLN A 104 22.20 -0.03 11.35
C GLN A 104 20.98 -0.63 12.02
N ILE A 105 21.17 -1.53 12.99
CA ILE A 105 20.06 -2.11 13.76
C ILE A 105 19.34 -1.05 14.59
N ARG A 106 20.08 -0.13 15.22
CA ARG A 106 19.49 1.03 15.93
C ARG A 106 18.74 1.97 15.00
N ILE A 107 19.24 2.20 13.79
CA ILE A 107 18.55 3.00 12.77
C ILE A 107 17.24 2.30 12.36
N ALA A 108 17.27 0.98 12.13
CA ALA A 108 16.10 0.18 11.81
C ALA A 108 15.05 0.24 12.92
N HIS A 109 15.45 0.10 14.18
CA HIS A 109 14.57 0.18 15.34
C HIS A 109 13.88 1.55 15.42
N ARG A 110 14.64 2.65 15.32
CA ARG A 110 14.07 4.02 15.32
C ARG A 110 13.13 4.24 14.15
N ALA A 111 13.45 3.72 12.97
CA ALA A 111 12.58 3.83 11.81
C ALA A 111 11.26 3.07 12.01
N LEU A 112 11.30 1.87 12.62
CA LEU A 112 10.11 1.10 12.99
C LEU A 112 9.22 1.85 13.99
N GLU A 113 9.80 2.45 15.03
CA GLU A 113 9.06 3.26 16.01
C GLU A 113 8.37 4.47 15.35
N GLN A 114 9.09 5.20 14.50
CA GLN A 114 8.54 6.35 13.79
C GLN A 114 7.46 5.93 12.80
N PHE A 115 7.67 4.84 12.08
CA PHE A 115 6.71 4.32 11.11
C PHE A 115 5.42 3.83 11.77
N SER A 116 5.45 3.39 13.03
CA SER A 116 4.26 2.98 13.77
C SER A 116 3.16 4.04 13.73
N ARG A 117 3.49 5.33 13.88
CA ARG A 117 2.52 6.45 13.80
C ARG A 117 1.99 6.64 12.38
N VAL A 118 2.90 6.66 11.40
CA VAL A 118 2.54 6.80 9.97
C VAL A 118 1.71 5.61 9.50
N GLY A 119 2.10 4.39 9.89
CA GLY A 119 1.39 3.16 9.58
C GLY A 119 -0.02 3.13 10.17
N THR A 120 -0.19 3.57 11.43
CA THR A 120 -1.51 3.67 12.06
C THR A 120 -2.43 4.64 11.31
N LEU A 121 -1.92 5.80 10.91
CA LEU A 121 -2.67 6.76 10.10
C LEU A 121 -3.02 6.16 8.72
N ALA A 122 -2.06 5.54 8.04
CA ALA A 122 -2.28 4.91 6.75
C ALA A 122 -3.37 3.82 6.84
N VAL A 123 -3.31 2.95 7.85
CA VAL A 123 -4.33 1.94 8.11
C VAL A 123 -5.70 2.56 8.36
N GLY A 124 -5.79 3.59 9.19
CA GLY A 124 -7.05 4.31 9.43
C GLY A 124 -7.65 4.87 8.14
N LEU A 125 -6.82 5.47 7.28
CA LEU A 125 -7.24 5.95 5.96
C LEU A 125 -7.67 4.80 5.04
N ILE A 126 -6.95 3.69 5.01
CA ILE A 126 -7.30 2.50 4.21
C ILE A 126 -8.66 1.95 4.64
N VAL A 127 -8.93 1.83 5.94
CA VAL A 127 -10.21 1.35 6.46
C VAL A 127 -11.35 2.28 6.08
N LEU A 128 -11.19 3.58 6.37
CA LEU A 128 -12.22 4.58 6.08
C LEU A 128 -12.55 4.66 4.59
N THR A 129 -11.52 4.79 3.75
CA THR A 129 -11.69 4.89 2.30
C THR A 129 -12.14 3.57 1.67
N GLY A 130 -11.69 2.44 2.20
CA GLY A 130 -12.15 1.12 1.79
C GLY A 130 -13.64 0.92 2.05
N LEU A 131 -14.16 1.43 3.17
CA LEU A 131 -15.59 1.41 3.47
C LEU A 131 -16.35 2.31 2.48
N ILE A 132 -15.90 3.54 2.25
CA ILE A 132 -16.51 4.46 1.28
C ILE A 132 -16.54 3.82 -0.12
N ASN A 133 -15.43 3.26 -0.58
CA ASN A 133 -15.33 2.62 -1.90
C ASN A 133 -16.25 1.41 -2.01
N SER A 134 -16.35 0.58 -0.95
CA SER A 134 -17.25 -0.57 -0.92
C SER A 134 -18.71 -0.15 -1.00
N LEU A 135 -19.12 0.87 -0.24
CA LEU A 135 -20.47 1.42 -0.28
C LEU A 135 -20.80 2.08 -1.62
N SER A 136 -19.84 2.74 -2.25
CA SER A 136 -20.02 3.38 -3.56
C SER A 136 -20.22 2.36 -4.69
N LEU A 137 -19.58 1.19 -4.60
CA LEU A 137 -19.64 0.13 -5.63
C LEU A 137 -20.85 -0.79 -5.47
N MET A 138 -21.18 -1.17 -4.25
CA MET A 138 -22.17 -2.21 -3.97
C MET A 138 -23.46 -1.67 -3.35
N GLY A 139 -23.48 -0.41 -2.91
CA GLY A 139 -24.53 0.10 -2.02
C GLY A 139 -24.46 -0.59 -0.65
N LEU A 140 -25.58 -0.65 0.05
CA LEU A 140 -25.69 -1.44 1.27
C LEU A 140 -25.71 -2.93 0.91
N PRO A 141 -24.66 -3.71 1.24
CA PRO A 141 -24.58 -5.09 0.83
C PRO A 141 -25.62 -5.93 1.56
N HIS A 142 -26.46 -6.64 0.80
CA HIS A 142 -27.29 -7.69 1.37
C HIS A 142 -26.42 -8.91 1.66
N PRO A 143 -26.55 -9.55 2.84
CA PRO A 143 -25.73 -10.71 3.21
C PRO A 143 -25.76 -11.83 2.15
N ASP A 144 -26.93 -12.08 1.56
CA ASP A 144 -27.11 -13.13 0.55
C ASP A 144 -26.24 -12.90 -0.69
N THR A 145 -26.10 -11.63 -1.14
CA THR A 145 -25.28 -11.30 -2.32
C THR A 145 -23.79 -11.41 -2.05
N LEU A 146 -23.34 -11.12 -0.81
CA LEU A 146 -21.94 -11.26 -0.41
C LEU A 146 -21.46 -12.72 -0.43
N PHE A 147 -22.29 -13.65 0.05
CA PHE A 147 -21.91 -15.06 0.10
C PHE A 147 -22.18 -15.81 -1.21
N ALA A 148 -23.17 -15.40 -2.01
CA ALA A 148 -23.53 -16.05 -3.25
C ALA A 148 -22.64 -15.64 -4.43
N SER A 149 -22.23 -14.36 -4.52
CA SER A 149 -21.49 -13.85 -5.66
C SER A 149 -19.98 -14.17 -5.60
N ARG A 150 -19.36 -14.37 -6.77
CA ARG A 150 -17.88 -14.52 -6.87
C ARG A 150 -17.17 -13.29 -6.35
N TYR A 151 -17.67 -12.11 -6.67
CA TYR A 151 -17.14 -10.84 -6.20
C TYR A 151 -17.18 -10.74 -4.67
N GLY A 152 -18.31 -11.05 -4.05
CA GLY A 152 -18.45 -11.01 -2.59
C GLY A 152 -17.50 -11.97 -1.87
N LYS A 153 -17.29 -13.19 -2.41
CA LYS A 153 -16.33 -14.15 -1.85
C LYS A 153 -14.90 -13.63 -1.90
N LEU A 154 -14.48 -13.03 -3.03
CA LEU A 154 -13.14 -12.45 -3.18
C LEU A 154 -12.96 -11.21 -2.29
N LEU A 155 -14.01 -10.40 -2.12
CA LEU A 155 -14.01 -9.28 -1.18
C LEU A 155 -13.81 -9.78 0.26
N LEU A 156 -14.52 -10.84 0.67
CA LEU A 156 -14.37 -11.43 2.00
C LEU A 156 -12.95 -11.99 2.24
N ILE A 157 -12.36 -12.64 1.23
CA ILE A 157 -10.97 -13.10 1.31
C ILE A 157 -10.02 -11.92 1.46
N LYS A 158 -10.20 -10.85 0.66
CA LYS A 158 -9.42 -9.61 0.78
C LYS A 158 -9.52 -9.00 2.18
N LEU A 159 -10.71 -8.91 2.73
CA LEU A 159 -10.94 -8.38 4.09
C LEU A 159 -10.31 -9.26 5.15
N GLY A 160 -10.39 -10.59 5.02
CA GLY A 160 -9.75 -11.54 5.93
C GLY A 160 -8.22 -11.43 5.92
N LEU A 161 -7.60 -11.33 4.74
CA LEU A 161 -6.16 -11.10 4.60
C LEU A 161 -5.75 -9.75 5.18
N PHE A 162 -6.54 -8.70 4.93
CA PHE A 162 -6.30 -7.39 5.50
C PHE A 162 -6.37 -7.41 7.04
N ALA A 163 -7.37 -8.07 7.61
CA ALA A 163 -7.48 -8.25 9.06
C ALA A 163 -6.27 -9.01 9.64
N ALA A 164 -5.81 -10.08 8.96
CA ALA A 164 -4.59 -10.78 9.36
C ALA A 164 -3.36 -9.88 9.33
N MET A 165 -3.19 -9.04 8.30
CA MET A 165 -2.12 -8.04 8.24
C MET A 165 -2.20 -7.04 9.39
N LEU A 166 -3.39 -6.60 9.79
CA LEU A 166 -3.57 -5.70 10.95
C LEU A 166 -3.12 -6.35 12.26
N VAL A 167 -3.42 -7.64 12.45
CA VAL A 167 -2.96 -8.39 13.62
C VAL A 167 -1.44 -8.47 13.65
N LEU A 168 -0.81 -8.78 12.52
CA LEU A 168 0.66 -8.83 12.40
C LEU A 168 1.29 -7.45 12.65
N ALA A 169 0.76 -6.40 12.03
CA ALA A 169 1.23 -5.02 12.21
C ALA A 169 1.09 -4.57 13.68
N SER A 170 0.00 -4.95 14.35
CA SER A 170 -0.19 -4.70 15.77
C SER A 170 0.84 -5.44 16.62
N ALA A 171 1.12 -6.71 16.32
CA ALA A 171 2.15 -7.48 16.99
C ALA A 171 3.55 -6.88 16.76
N ASN A 172 3.85 -6.42 15.55
CA ASN A 172 5.09 -5.71 15.24
C ASN A 172 5.23 -4.43 16.08
N CYS A 173 4.17 -3.62 16.13
CA CYS A 173 4.19 -2.34 16.84
C CYS A 173 4.34 -2.52 18.36
N TRP A 174 3.55 -3.41 18.97
CA TRP A 174 3.40 -3.47 20.43
C TRP A 174 4.24 -4.55 21.11
N ARG A 175 4.76 -5.52 20.36
CA ARG A 175 5.58 -6.61 20.90
C ARG A 175 6.97 -6.67 20.27
N LEU A 176 7.05 -6.84 18.95
CA LEU A 176 8.32 -7.15 18.30
C LEU A 176 9.28 -5.95 18.25
N THR A 177 8.77 -4.73 18.01
CA THR A 177 9.62 -3.52 18.02
C THR A 177 10.16 -3.22 19.43
N PRO A 178 9.38 -3.23 20.50
CA PRO A 178 9.91 -3.10 21.87
C PRO A 178 10.90 -4.22 22.26
N THR A 179 10.61 -5.47 21.86
CA THR A 179 11.50 -6.60 22.12
C THR A 179 12.86 -6.41 21.41
N LEU A 180 12.87 -5.88 20.18
CA LEU A 180 14.10 -5.54 19.47
C LEU A 180 14.88 -4.45 20.23
N GLY A 181 14.19 -3.42 20.77
CA GLY A 181 14.81 -2.39 21.58
C GLY A 181 15.53 -2.96 22.81
N ALA A 182 14.86 -3.82 23.57
CA ALA A 182 15.42 -4.50 24.73
C ALA A 182 16.60 -5.44 24.35
N ALA A 183 16.48 -6.14 23.21
CA ALA A 183 17.52 -7.05 22.73
C ALA A 183 18.81 -6.31 22.29
N ILE A 184 18.69 -5.07 21.81
CA ILE A 184 19.84 -4.20 21.49
C ILE A 184 20.65 -3.87 22.76
N GLU A 185 19.97 -3.74 23.90
CA GLU A 185 20.62 -3.44 25.19
C GLU A 185 21.24 -4.69 25.84
N GLN A 186 20.68 -5.88 25.59
CA GLN A 186 21.04 -7.14 26.21
C GLN A 186 21.93 -8.04 25.34
N ASP A 187 22.29 -7.59 24.13
CA ASP A 187 23.13 -8.31 23.14
C ASP A 187 22.52 -9.66 22.66
N ASP A 188 21.19 -9.82 22.74
CA ASP A 188 20.44 -11.01 22.25
C ASP A 188 19.58 -10.69 21.01
N LEU A 189 20.23 -10.23 19.95
CA LEU A 189 19.60 -9.76 18.72
C LEU A 189 19.00 -10.88 17.87
N ALA A 190 19.58 -12.09 17.93
CA ALA A 190 19.25 -13.17 16.99
C ALA A 190 17.79 -13.66 17.11
N HIS A 191 17.25 -13.70 18.32
CA HIS A 191 15.87 -14.12 18.56
C HIS A 191 14.87 -13.03 18.15
N ALA A 192 15.12 -11.78 18.55
CA ALA A 192 14.29 -10.63 18.25
C ALA A 192 14.18 -10.38 16.74
N LEU A 193 15.29 -10.44 16.01
CA LEU A 193 15.32 -10.29 14.56
C LEU A 193 14.57 -11.42 13.82
N ARG A 194 14.66 -12.67 14.31
CA ARG A 194 13.89 -13.79 13.71
C ARG A 194 12.40 -13.55 13.76
N GLY A 195 11.86 -13.18 14.91
CA GLY A 195 10.43 -12.90 15.06
C GLY A 195 9.95 -11.79 14.13
N LEU A 196 10.71 -10.70 14.07
CA LEU A 196 10.39 -9.56 13.21
C LEU A 196 10.47 -9.91 11.72
N ARG A 197 11.50 -10.66 11.30
CA ARG A 197 11.63 -11.16 9.92
C ARG A 197 10.47 -12.06 9.51
N GLN A 198 10.05 -12.98 10.38
CA GLN A 198 8.92 -13.86 10.12
C GLN A 198 7.62 -13.07 9.93
N SER A 199 7.36 -12.11 10.81
CA SER A 199 6.19 -11.23 10.68
C SER A 199 6.20 -10.46 9.36
N LEU A 200 7.33 -9.86 8.99
CA LEU A 200 7.47 -9.13 7.72
C LEU A 200 7.28 -10.02 6.47
N VAL A 201 7.75 -11.27 6.52
CA VAL A 201 7.48 -12.23 5.42
C VAL A 201 5.99 -12.50 5.28
N LEU A 202 5.29 -12.74 6.39
CA LEU A 202 3.84 -12.98 6.40
C LEU A 202 3.07 -11.75 5.92
N GLU A 203 3.41 -10.55 6.40
CA GLU A 203 2.81 -9.30 5.94
C GLU A 203 3.05 -9.05 4.44
N SER A 204 4.28 -9.23 3.98
CA SER A 204 4.64 -9.07 2.56
C SER A 204 3.87 -10.06 1.68
N SER A 205 3.76 -11.32 2.12
CA SER A 205 3.02 -12.35 1.40
C SER A 205 1.52 -12.04 1.33
N ALA A 206 0.93 -11.59 2.43
CA ALA A 206 -0.47 -11.17 2.48
C ALA A 206 -0.71 -9.92 1.59
N ALA A 207 0.19 -8.93 1.62
CA ALA A 207 0.11 -7.75 0.77
C ALA A 207 0.16 -8.11 -0.72
N LEU A 208 1.10 -8.97 -1.14
CA LEU A 208 1.19 -9.45 -2.52
C LEU A 208 -0.06 -10.23 -2.94
N THR A 209 -0.61 -11.06 -2.05
CA THR A 209 -1.85 -11.79 -2.30
C THR A 209 -3.03 -10.84 -2.47
N ILE A 210 -3.16 -9.80 -1.63
CA ILE A 210 -4.19 -8.78 -1.77
C ILE A 210 -4.05 -8.03 -3.11
N LEU A 211 -2.83 -7.64 -3.50
CA LEU A 211 -2.59 -6.98 -4.79
C LEU A 211 -2.97 -7.88 -5.98
N ALA A 212 -2.63 -9.17 -5.92
CA ALA A 212 -3.02 -10.15 -6.94
C ALA A 212 -4.55 -10.33 -7.00
N LEU A 213 -5.23 -10.40 -5.86
CA LEU A 213 -6.69 -10.46 -5.79
C LEU A 213 -7.35 -9.21 -6.38
N VAL A 214 -6.83 -8.01 -6.07
CA VAL A 214 -7.35 -6.75 -6.62
C VAL A 214 -7.14 -6.70 -8.13
N ALA A 215 -5.97 -7.11 -8.62
CA ALA A 215 -5.70 -7.18 -10.06
C ALA A 215 -6.67 -8.16 -10.75
N TRP A 216 -6.94 -9.31 -10.13
CA TRP A 216 -7.90 -10.30 -10.67
C TRP A 216 -9.33 -9.77 -10.65
N LEU A 217 -9.77 -9.17 -9.54
CA LEU A 217 -11.09 -8.54 -9.43
C LEU A 217 -11.34 -7.53 -10.56
N GLY A 218 -10.34 -6.70 -10.87
CA GLY A 218 -10.43 -5.73 -11.97
C GLY A 218 -10.63 -6.37 -13.34
N THR A 219 -10.14 -7.61 -13.55
CA THR A 219 -10.35 -8.34 -14.81
C THR A 219 -11.74 -8.98 -14.92
N LEU A 220 -12.31 -9.43 -13.80
CA LEU A 220 -13.64 -10.05 -13.76
C LEU A 220 -14.77 -9.05 -14.07
N GLU A 221 -14.64 -7.82 -13.60
CA GLU A 221 -15.65 -6.78 -13.79
C GLU A 221 -15.69 -6.25 -15.23
N LEU A 222 -14.56 -6.23 -15.92
CA LEU A 222 -14.51 -5.95 -17.37
C LEU A 222 -15.24 -7.01 -18.19
N ALA A 223 -15.34 -8.24 -17.71
CA ALA A 223 -16.08 -9.32 -18.36
C ALA A 223 -17.61 -9.20 -18.16
N ILE A 224 -18.07 -8.65 -17.03
CA ILE A 224 -19.49 -8.44 -16.72
C ILE A 224 -20.05 -7.24 -17.52
N ALA A 225 -19.23 -6.21 -17.75
CA ALA A 225 -19.65 -5.03 -18.53
C ALA A 225 -19.81 -5.32 -20.05
N LYS A 226 -19.44 -6.50 -20.51
CA LYS A 226 -19.52 -6.93 -21.93
C LYS A 226 -20.65 -7.92 -22.22
N GLY A 227 -21.42 -8.29 -21.22
CA GLY A 227 -22.64 -9.11 -21.33
C GLY A 227 -23.90 -8.29 -21.12
#